data_443d85a9f73d94ae91dfec5c958d8f93
#
_entry.id   443d85a9f73d94ae91dfec5c958d8f93
#
_cell.length_a   1.000
_cell.length_b   1.000
_cell.length_c   1.000
_cell.angle_alpha   90.00
_cell.angle_beta   90.00
_cell.angle_gamma   90.00
#
_symmetry.space_group_name_H-M   'P 1'
#
loop_
_entity.id
_entity.type
_entity.pdbx_description
1 polymer ?
#
loop_
_entity_poly.entity_id
_entity_poly.type
_entity_poly.pdbx_seq_one_letter_code
_entity_poly.pdbx_strand_id
1 'polypeptide(L)'
;MGEKFAANPVTGTGSVSLALPTSPGRSGFGPQLSLSYDSGSGNGPFGFGWSLALPAVSRKTDKGLPEYRDAEESDVYLLSGSEDLVPLLQSDGTRFKDDTSAPGYVIHRYRPRIEGLFARIERWTKLATGEIHWRSITRDNVTTVYGKDSNSRIFDPTDVSPVNPTRVFSWLICGSYDDKGNAIIYEYAAESDDNVDRILANERNRAHCQSLSEAY
;
A
#
# COMPACT_ATOMS: atom_id res chain seq x y z
N MET A 1 -6.07 23.03 -16.44
CA MET A 1 -6.66 21.91 -15.71
C MET A 1 -6.87 20.77 -16.72
N GLY A 2 -6.28 19.62 -16.46
CA GLY A 2 -6.35 18.47 -17.38
C GLY A 2 -7.24 17.38 -16.80
N GLU A 3 -8.54 17.58 -16.85
CA GLU A 3 -9.49 16.51 -16.58
C GLU A 3 -9.40 15.50 -17.73
N LYS A 4 -9.15 14.23 -17.40
CA LYS A 4 -9.20 13.15 -18.39
C LYS A 4 -10.39 12.27 -18.08
N PHE A 5 -11.40 12.31 -18.97
CA PHE A 5 -12.48 11.35 -18.96
C PHE A 5 -12.09 10.15 -19.84
N ALA A 6 -12.31 8.95 -19.34
CA ALA A 6 -12.16 7.73 -20.10
C ALA A 6 -13.39 6.84 -19.89
N ALA A 7 -13.80 6.16 -20.95
CA ALA A 7 -14.81 5.12 -20.88
C ALA A 7 -14.12 3.76 -21.04
N ASN A 8 -14.45 2.81 -20.17
CA ASN A 8 -14.01 1.42 -20.29
C ASN A 8 -15.09 0.63 -21.07
N PRO A 9 -14.85 0.28 -22.34
CA PRO A 9 -15.87 -0.40 -23.15
C PRO A 9 -16.11 -1.85 -22.71
N VAL A 10 -15.19 -2.43 -21.92
CA VAL A 10 -15.31 -3.81 -21.45
C VAL A 10 -16.25 -3.90 -20.26
N THR A 11 -16.15 -2.97 -19.32
CA THR A 11 -16.97 -2.94 -18.11
C THR A 11 -18.17 -2.00 -18.21
N GLY A 12 -18.19 -1.11 -19.21
CA GLY A 12 -19.21 -0.06 -19.35
C GLY A 12 -19.06 1.05 -18.32
N THR A 13 -17.92 1.14 -17.61
CA THR A 13 -17.68 2.16 -16.58
C THR A 13 -17.06 3.42 -17.17
N GLY A 14 -17.39 4.57 -16.58
CA GLY A 14 -16.74 5.84 -16.87
C GLY A 14 -15.78 6.22 -15.75
N SER A 15 -14.60 6.74 -16.11
CA SER A 15 -13.61 7.19 -15.15
C SER A 15 -13.18 8.64 -15.43
N VAL A 16 -12.87 9.37 -14.37
CA VAL A 16 -12.32 10.73 -14.40
C VAL A 16 -11.14 10.80 -13.47
N SER A 17 -10.08 11.47 -13.87
CA SER A 17 -8.92 11.73 -13.02
C SER A 17 -8.66 13.22 -12.92
N LEU A 18 -8.53 13.70 -11.69
CA LEU A 18 -8.24 15.09 -11.33
C LEU A 18 -6.87 15.15 -10.67
N ALA A 19 -5.90 15.78 -11.31
CA ALA A 19 -4.62 16.05 -10.67
C ALA A 19 -4.81 17.08 -9.55
N LEU A 20 -4.31 16.75 -8.35
CA LEU A 20 -4.33 17.67 -7.22
C LEU A 20 -3.07 18.56 -7.28
N PRO A 21 -3.24 19.88 -7.39
CA PRO A 21 -2.10 20.76 -7.42
C PRO A 21 -1.40 20.77 -6.05
N THR A 22 -0.11 20.56 -6.07
CA THR A 22 0.75 20.66 -4.88
C THR A 22 1.77 21.80 -5.09
N SER A 23 2.25 22.36 -3.99
CA SER A 23 3.36 23.30 -4.08
C SER A 23 4.59 22.60 -4.66
N PRO A 24 5.32 23.24 -5.59
CA PRO A 24 6.50 22.63 -6.19
C PRO A 24 7.57 22.38 -5.11
N GLY A 25 8.04 21.15 -5.03
CA GLY A 25 9.16 20.79 -4.18
C GLY A 25 10.50 21.17 -4.80
N ARG A 26 11.57 21.08 -4.00
CA ARG A 26 12.93 21.35 -4.47
C ARG A 26 13.30 20.36 -5.59
N SER A 27 13.83 20.88 -6.68
CA SER A 27 14.19 20.12 -7.88
C SER A 27 13.03 19.31 -8.50
N GLY A 28 11.78 19.73 -8.28
CA GLY A 28 10.59 19.05 -8.78
C GLY A 28 10.23 17.77 -8.00
N PHE A 29 10.93 17.47 -6.90
CA PHE A 29 10.55 16.34 -6.05
C PHE A 29 9.35 16.73 -5.17
N GLY A 30 8.23 16.04 -5.39
CA GLY A 30 6.99 16.31 -4.68
C GLY A 30 5.95 15.20 -4.95
N PRO A 31 4.89 15.11 -4.12
CA PRO A 31 3.88 14.10 -4.28
C PRO A 31 3.09 14.33 -5.57
N GLN A 32 2.91 13.25 -6.35
CA GLN A 32 2.05 13.25 -7.52
C GLN A 32 0.68 12.71 -7.09
N LEU A 33 -0.24 13.61 -6.72
CA LEU A 33 -1.55 13.25 -6.21
C LEU A 33 -2.61 13.40 -7.29
N SER A 34 -3.49 12.42 -7.42
CA SER A 34 -4.66 12.50 -8.27
C SER A 34 -5.87 11.87 -7.59
N LEU A 35 -6.98 12.56 -7.63
CA LEU A 35 -8.27 12.03 -7.24
C LEU A 35 -8.90 11.38 -8.47
N SER A 36 -9.24 10.10 -8.36
CA SER A 36 -9.82 9.32 -9.44
C SER A 36 -11.24 8.91 -9.10
N TYR A 37 -12.12 9.05 -10.08
CA TYR A 37 -13.49 8.54 -10.04
C TYR A 37 -13.60 7.34 -10.99
N ASP A 38 -14.25 6.28 -10.55
CA ASP A 38 -14.69 5.18 -11.40
C ASP A 38 -16.13 4.79 -11.03
N SER A 39 -17.03 4.80 -12.03
CA SER A 39 -18.45 4.53 -11.82
C SER A 39 -18.74 3.07 -11.42
N GLY A 40 -17.78 2.16 -11.57
CA GLY A 40 -17.86 0.77 -11.14
C GLY A 40 -17.28 0.53 -9.75
N SER A 41 -16.63 1.53 -9.13
CA SER A 41 -16.08 1.43 -7.79
C SER A 41 -17.15 1.64 -6.72
N GLY A 42 -16.95 0.99 -5.58
CA GLY A 42 -17.79 1.16 -4.39
C GLY A 42 -17.60 2.50 -3.69
N ASN A 43 -18.10 2.57 -2.47
CA ASN A 43 -17.92 3.74 -1.60
C ASN A 43 -16.52 3.70 -0.96
N GLY A 44 -15.84 4.81 -0.96
CA GLY A 44 -14.51 4.97 -0.39
C GLY A 44 -14.43 6.21 0.52
N PRO A 45 -13.23 6.54 1.03
CA PRO A 45 -13.03 7.67 1.93
C PRO A 45 -13.46 9.03 1.35
N PHE A 46 -13.47 9.13 0.02
CA PHE A 46 -13.84 10.36 -0.70
C PHE A 46 -15.27 10.30 -1.28
N GLY A 47 -16.08 9.32 -0.87
CA GLY A 47 -17.43 9.10 -1.36
C GLY A 47 -17.50 8.05 -2.46
N PHE A 48 -18.72 7.85 -3.01
CA PHE A 48 -19.00 6.78 -3.98
C PHE A 48 -18.21 6.97 -5.28
N GLY A 49 -17.44 5.96 -5.64
CA GLY A 49 -16.62 5.94 -6.85
C GLY A 49 -15.31 6.72 -6.78
N TRP A 50 -15.09 7.53 -5.74
CA TRP A 50 -13.90 8.35 -5.60
C TRP A 50 -12.78 7.68 -4.79
N SER A 51 -11.56 7.81 -5.27
CA SER A 51 -10.37 7.28 -4.62
C SER A 51 -9.16 8.20 -4.82
N LEU A 52 -8.27 8.23 -3.86
CA LEU A 52 -6.95 8.84 -3.98
C LEU A 52 -5.95 7.70 -4.21
N ALA A 53 -5.37 7.66 -5.41
CA ALA A 53 -4.41 6.63 -5.77
C ALA A 53 -3.04 6.92 -5.12
N LEU A 54 -2.79 6.29 -3.98
CA LEU A 54 -1.45 6.26 -3.36
C LEU A 54 -0.86 4.86 -3.54
N PRO A 55 0.46 4.76 -3.82
CA PRO A 55 1.12 3.47 -3.87
C PRO A 55 1.03 2.74 -2.52
N ALA A 56 0.75 1.45 -2.57
CA ALA A 56 0.74 0.58 -1.41
C ALA A 56 1.23 -0.81 -1.82
N VAL A 57 1.68 -1.59 -0.85
CA VAL A 57 1.86 -3.03 -1.01
C VAL A 57 0.72 -3.72 -0.28
N SER A 58 0.02 -4.65 -0.93
CA SER A 58 -1.10 -5.38 -0.34
C SER A 58 -1.03 -6.87 -0.65
N ARG A 59 -1.78 -7.68 0.10
CA ARG A 59 -1.95 -9.09 -0.21
C ARG A 59 -3.00 -9.28 -1.30
N LYS A 60 -2.74 -10.21 -2.21
CA LYS A 60 -3.65 -10.55 -3.30
C LYS A 60 -4.81 -11.40 -2.81
N THR A 61 -6.01 -11.08 -3.27
CA THR A 61 -7.26 -11.76 -2.85
C THR A 61 -8.03 -12.43 -3.99
N ASP A 62 -7.43 -12.52 -5.19
CA ASP A 62 -8.10 -13.10 -6.37
C ASP A 62 -8.42 -14.59 -6.24
N LYS A 63 -7.73 -15.30 -5.35
CA LYS A 63 -7.91 -16.75 -5.10
C LYS A 63 -8.50 -17.09 -3.73
N GLY A 64 -8.91 -16.07 -2.98
CA GLY A 64 -9.44 -16.24 -1.63
C GLY A 64 -8.82 -15.27 -0.63
N LEU A 65 -9.15 -15.45 0.64
CA LEU A 65 -8.61 -14.64 1.72
C LEU A 65 -7.13 -14.98 1.97
N PRO A 66 -6.33 -14.01 2.38
CA PRO A 66 -4.93 -14.23 2.74
C PRO A 66 -4.78 -15.22 3.91
N GLU A 67 -3.71 -16.00 3.87
CA GLU A 67 -3.42 -16.99 4.92
C GLU A 67 -2.58 -16.42 6.06
N TYR A 68 -1.86 -15.33 5.81
CA TYR A 68 -1.00 -14.62 6.77
C TYR A 68 0.12 -15.47 7.39
N ARG A 69 0.59 -16.51 6.71
CA ARG A 69 1.75 -17.31 7.13
C ARG A 69 3.01 -16.80 6.46
N ASP A 70 3.46 -15.62 6.90
CA ASP A 70 4.56 -14.89 6.25
C ASP A 70 5.91 -15.63 6.28
N ALA A 71 6.12 -16.50 7.28
CA ALA A 71 7.32 -17.35 7.35
C ALA A 71 7.33 -18.42 6.23
N GLU A 72 6.16 -18.87 5.79
CA GLU A 72 5.97 -19.85 4.71
C GLU A 72 5.74 -19.16 3.36
N GLU A 73 5.64 -17.82 3.36
CA GLU A 73 5.32 -17.00 2.18
C GLU A 73 4.05 -17.49 1.46
N SER A 74 2.99 -17.72 2.25
CA SER A 74 1.71 -18.25 1.78
C SER A 74 1.01 -17.34 0.79
N ASP A 75 1.25 -16.04 0.86
CA ASP A 75 0.49 -15.04 0.13
C ASP A 75 1.31 -14.39 -0.99
N VAL A 76 0.62 -14.04 -2.06
CA VAL A 76 1.16 -13.20 -3.14
C VAL A 76 0.94 -11.73 -2.78
N TYR A 77 1.94 -10.91 -3.01
CA TYR A 77 1.86 -9.48 -2.77
C TYR A 77 1.64 -8.72 -4.08
N LEU A 78 0.93 -7.60 -3.99
CA LEU A 78 0.69 -6.65 -5.07
C LEU A 78 1.37 -5.33 -4.75
N LEU A 79 1.96 -4.70 -5.75
CA LEU A 79 2.38 -3.29 -5.66
C LEU A 79 1.36 -2.42 -6.41
N SER A 80 0.85 -1.38 -5.74
CA SER A 80 -0.15 -0.45 -6.28
C SER A 80 -1.41 -1.14 -6.83
N GLY A 81 -1.78 -2.29 -6.25
CA GLY A 81 -3.01 -3.01 -6.56
C GLY A 81 -3.05 -3.79 -7.87
N SER A 82 -2.04 -3.69 -8.71
CA SER A 82 -2.07 -4.30 -10.05
C SER A 82 -0.94 -5.26 -10.37
N GLU A 83 0.25 -5.05 -9.82
CA GLU A 83 1.43 -5.84 -10.16
C GLU A 83 1.74 -6.91 -9.12
N ASP A 84 1.67 -8.17 -9.55
CA ASP A 84 2.12 -9.31 -8.75
C ASP A 84 3.61 -9.20 -8.45
N LEU A 85 3.98 -9.26 -7.18
CA LEU A 85 5.37 -9.34 -6.76
C LEU A 85 5.81 -10.80 -6.67
N VAL A 86 6.84 -11.15 -7.44
CA VAL A 86 7.44 -12.47 -7.41
C VAL A 86 8.79 -12.42 -6.69
N PRO A 87 9.12 -13.42 -5.84
CA PRO A 87 10.40 -13.47 -5.16
C PRO A 87 11.57 -13.50 -6.13
N LEU A 88 12.60 -12.73 -5.82
CA LEU A 88 13.87 -12.84 -6.53
C LEU A 88 14.59 -14.13 -6.09
N LEU A 89 15.06 -14.92 -7.06
CA LEU A 89 15.83 -16.12 -6.80
C LEU A 89 17.33 -15.86 -6.93
N GLN A 90 18.11 -16.58 -6.16
CA GLN A 90 19.57 -16.68 -6.31
C GLN A 90 19.92 -17.64 -7.46
N SER A 91 21.19 -17.75 -7.80
CA SER A 91 21.68 -18.61 -8.88
C SER A 91 21.45 -20.11 -8.62
N ASP A 92 21.31 -20.50 -7.36
CA ASP A 92 21.04 -21.88 -6.93
C ASP A 92 19.53 -22.22 -6.91
N GLY A 93 18.66 -21.28 -7.31
CA GLY A 93 17.21 -21.42 -7.30
C GLY A 93 16.55 -21.14 -5.95
N THR A 94 17.33 -20.85 -4.90
CA THR A 94 16.78 -20.45 -3.61
C THR A 94 16.33 -18.99 -3.63
N ARG A 95 15.46 -18.60 -2.71
CA ARG A 95 15.01 -17.21 -2.60
C ARG A 95 16.12 -16.31 -2.09
N PHE A 96 16.25 -15.13 -2.68
CA PHE A 96 17.18 -14.13 -2.19
C PHE A 96 16.87 -13.76 -0.74
N LYS A 97 17.87 -13.91 0.12
CA LYS A 97 17.83 -13.55 1.53
C LYS A 97 19.11 -12.79 1.88
N ASP A 98 18.96 -11.65 2.55
CA ASP A 98 20.07 -10.89 3.12
C ASP A 98 19.76 -10.66 4.61
N ASP A 99 20.57 -11.24 5.46
CA ASP A 99 20.50 -11.11 6.91
C ASP A 99 21.75 -10.45 7.50
N THR A 100 22.60 -9.90 6.65
CA THR A 100 23.89 -9.32 6.99
C THR A 100 23.94 -7.79 6.84
N SER A 101 23.32 -7.25 5.79
CA SER A 101 23.41 -5.82 5.46
C SER A 101 22.68 -4.91 6.44
N ALA A 102 21.70 -5.42 7.21
CA ALA A 102 20.94 -4.64 8.17
C ALA A 102 20.78 -5.40 9.50
N PRO A 103 21.54 -5.05 10.55
CA PRO A 103 21.41 -5.70 11.84
C PRO A 103 19.98 -5.68 12.38
N GLY A 104 19.47 -6.84 12.78
CA GLY A 104 18.12 -7.00 13.31
C GLY A 104 17.00 -7.18 12.26
N TYR A 105 17.36 -7.23 10.99
CA TYR A 105 16.40 -7.48 9.90
C TYR A 105 16.84 -8.62 9.00
N VAL A 106 15.84 -9.27 8.39
CA VAL A 106 16.01 -10.12 7.21
C VAL A 106 15.34 -9.44 6.04
N ILE A 107 16.06 -9.36 4.92
CA ILE A 107 15.59 -8.69 3.70
C ILE A 107 15.39 -9.74 2.61
N HIS A 108 14.19 -9.81 2.08
CA HIS A 108 13.87 -10.56 0.88
C HIS A 108 13.63 -9.60 -0.27
N ARG A 109 14.10 -9.95 -1.47
CA ARG A 109 13.87 -9.13 -2.66
C ARG A 109 12.78 -9.72 -3.52
N TYR A 110 12.04 -8.82 -4.14
CA TYR A 110 10.96 -9.12 -5.05
C TYR A 110 11.13 -8.31 -6.33
N ARG A 111 10.44 -8.74 -7.36
CA ARG A 111 10.31 -8.00 -8.62
C ARG A 111 8.88 -8.09 -9.11
N PRO A 112 8.38 -7.12 -9.88
CA PRO A 112 7.11 -7.26 -10.58
C PRO A 112 7.14 -8.46 -11.52
N ARG A 113 6.01 -9.15 -11.67
CA ARG A 113 5.89 -10.25 -12.65
C ARG A 113 6.14 -9.73 -14.06
N ILE A 114 5.59 -8.56 -14.37
CA ILE A 114 5.85 -7.83 -15.62
C ILE A 114 6.72 -6.64 -15.25
N GLU A 115 7.97 -6.68 -15.71
CA GLU A 115 8.93 -5.63 -15.38
C GLU A 115 8.63 -4.35 -16.16
N GLY A 116 8.37 -3.27 -15.46
CA GLY A 116 8.11 -1.94 -16.02
C GLY A 116 8.71 -0.83 -15.16
N LEU A 117 8.84 -1.07 -13.86
CA LEU A 117 9.35 -0.08 -12.91
C LEU A 117 10.87 -0.07 -12.80
N PHE A 118 11.52 -1.19 -13.11
CA PHE A 118 12.97 -1.40 -12.91
C PHE A 118 13.43 -0.98 -11.52
N ALA A 119 12.60 -1.28 -10.52
CA ALA A 119 12.82 -0.92 -9.14
C ALA A 119 13.28 -2.11 -8.31
N ARG A 120 14.17 -1.88 -7.36
CA ARG A 120 14.51 -2.85 -6.34
C ARG A 120 13.45 -2.82 -5.25
N ILE A 121 12.69 -3.90 -5.12
CA ILE A 121 11.62 -4.05 -4.14
C ILE A 121 12.08 -5.00 -3.05
N GLU A 122 11.97 -4.57 -1.80
CA GLU A 122 12.48 -5.28 -0.63
C GLU A 122 11.39 -5.41 0.45
N ARG A 123 11.22 -6.63 0.96
CA ARG A 123 10.47 -6.91 2.19
C ARG A 123 11.46 -7.01 3.35
N TRP A 124 11.32 -6.14 4.30
CA TRP A 124 12.14 -6.08 5.51
C TRP A 124 11.35 -6.68 6.66
N THR A 125 11.87 -7.75 7.23
CA THR A 125 11.27 -8.43 8.39
C THR A 125 12.16 -8.20 9.60
N LYS A 126 11.62 -7.57 10.65
CA LYS A 126 12.33 -7.34 11.91
C LYS A 126 12.43 -8.63 12.69
N LEU A 127 13.63 -9.09 13.00
CA LEU A 127 13.86 -10.39 13.64
C LEU A 127 13.26 -10.48 15.06
N ALA A 128 13.26 -9.38 15.80
CA ALA A 128 12.77 -9.37 17.18
C ALA A 128 11.25 -9.47 17.31
N THR A 129 10.49 -8.98 16.32
CA THR A 129 9.03 -8.84 16.41
C THR A 129 8.28 -9.51 15.28
N GLY A 130 8.94 -9.90 14.20
CA GLY A 130 8.30 -10.38 12.97
C GLY A 130 7.63 -9.28 12.14
N GLU A 131 7.68 -8.03 12.57
CA GLU A 131 7.08 -6.91 11.84
C GLU A 131 7.68 -6.74 10.46
N ILE A 132 6.80 -6.52 9.49
CA ILE A 132 7.17 -6.34 8.10
C ILE A 132 6.92 -4.90 7.67
N HIS A 133 7.87 -4.35 6.94
CA HIS A 133 7.70 -3.15 6.12
C HIS A 133 8.35 -3.36 4.75
N TRP A 134 8.00 -2.52 3.79
CA TRP A 134 8.51 -2.64 2.43
C TRP A 134 9.28 -1.40 2.01
N ARG A 135 10.20 -1.60 1.07
CA ARG A 135 10.94 -0.52 0.41
C ARG A 135 10.99 -0.78 -1.09
N SER A 136 10.82 0.28 -1.87
CA SER A 136 11.15 0.26 -3.28
C SER A 136 12.21 1.33 -3.57
N ILE A 137 13.16 1.00 -4.42
CA ILE A 137 14.22 1.92 -4.82
C ILE A 137 14.22 1.94 -6.34
N THR A 138 13.88 3.09 -6.92
CA THR A 138 13.86 3.27 -8.37
C THR A 138 15.28 3.44 -8.93
N ARG A 139 15.42 3.33 -10.26
CA ARG A 139 16.69 3.59 -10.94
C ARG A 139 17.18 5.04 -10.77
N ASP A 140 16.27 5.99 -10.51
CA ASP A 140 16.59 7.40 -10.23
C ASP A 140 16.94 7.62 -8.75
N ASN A 141 17.20 6.53 -8.02
CA ASN A 141 17.60 6.49 -6.62
C ASN A 141 16.56 7.12 -5.66
N VAL A 142 15.29 7.09 -6.04
CA VAL A 142 14.20 7.44 -5.12
C VAL A 142 13.84 6.21 -4.30
N THR A 143 13.98 6.32 -2.99
CA THR A 143 13.58 5.29 -2.03
C THR A 143 12.19 5.61 -1.48
N THR A 144 11.27 4.68 -1.63
CA THR A 144 9.92 4.74 -1.05
C THR A 144 9.75 3.66 -0.01
N VAL A 145 9.16 4.01 1.13
CA VAL A 145 8.94 3.13 2.28
C VAL A 145 7.44 2.95 2.50
N TYR A 146 7.04 1.71 2.79
CA TYR A 146 5.64 1.35 3.02
C TYR A 146 5.50 0.61 4.35
N GLY A 147 4.52 1.00 5.15
CA GLY A 147 4.14 0.29 6.38
C GLY A 147 5.21 0.26 7.45
N LYS A 148 6.03 1.29 7.60
CA LYS A 148 7.11 1.33 8.59
C LYS A 148 6.59 1.47 10.02
N ASP A 149 5.49 2.16 10.21
CA ASP A 149 4.81 2.37 11.48
C ASP A 149 3.40 1.75 11.45
N SER A 150 2.76 1.64 12.60
CA SER A 150 1.41 1.07 12.74
C SER A 150 0.36 1.87 11.97
N ASN A 151 0.50 3.19 11.92
CA ASN A 151 -0.49 4.07 11.27
C ASN A 151 -0.45 3.97 9.74
N SER A 152 0.62 3.42 9.19
CA SER A 152 0.76 3.15 7.74
C SER A 152 0.49 1.69 7.37
N ARG A 153 -0.20 0.93 8.23
CA ARG A 153 -0.58 -0.48 8.00
C ARG A 153 -2.08 -0.65 8.15
N ILE A 154 -2.70 -1.43 7.28
CA ILE A 154 -4.07 -1.91 7.44
C ILE A 154 -4.00 -3.33 7.99
N PHE A 155 -4.50 -3.53 9.21
CA PHE A 155 -4.48 -4.82 9.90
C PHE A 155 -5.60 -4.88 10.94
N ASP A 156 -6.00 -6.07 11.33
CA ASP A 156 -6.95 -6.27 12.43
C ASP A 156 -6.18 -6.41 13.75
N PRO A 157 -6.30 -5.47 14.68
CA PRO A 157 -5.61 -5.53 15.96
C PRO A 157 -6.20 -6.56 16.93
N THR A 158 -7.42 -7.03 16.66
CA THR A 158 -8.12 -8.00 17.52
C THR A 158 -7.79 -9.43 17.14
N ASP A 159 -7.34 -9.67 15.91
CA ASP A 159 -6.99 -10.99 15.40
C ASP A 159 -5.51 -11.29 15.61
N VAL A 160 -5.18 -11.78 16.78
CA VAL A 160 -3.82 -12.17 17.17
C VAL A 160 -3.56 -13.61 16.76
N SER A 161 -2.68 -13.80 15.79
CA SER A 161 -2.18 -15.13 15.40
C SER A 161 -0.80 -15.38 16.00
N PRO A 162 -0.52 -16.55 16.60
CA PRO A 162 0.83 -16.88 17.04
C PRO A 162 1.85 -17.01 15.90
N VAL A 163 1.38 -17.26 14.67
CA VAL A 163 2.23 -17.36 13.47
C VAL A 163 2.51 -15.99 12.85
N ASN A 164 1.51 -15.10 12.87
CA ASN A 164 1.64 -13.73 12.40
C ASN A 164 0.79 -12.80 13.27
N PRO A 165 1.36 -12.25 14.34
CA PRO A 165 0.60 -11.52 15.34
C PRO A 165 -0.02 -10.22 14.84
N THR A 166 0.43 -9.71 13.71
CA THR A 166 -0.06 -8.42 13.18
C THR A 166 -1.00 -8.57 11.98
N ARG A 167 -1.01 -9.71 11.29
CA ARG A 167 -1.87 -9.99 10.12
C ARG A 167 -2.12 -8.78 9.20
N VAL A 168 -1.04 -8.11 8.81
CA VAL A 168 -1.14 -6.91 7.99
C VAL A 168 -1.64 -7.26 6.60
N PHE A 169 -2.75 -6.64 6.19
CA PHE A 169 -3.31 -6.79 4.86
C PHE A 169 -2.64 -5.87 3.85
N SER A 170 -2.37 -4.60 4.24
CA SER A 170 -1.78 -3.61 3.35
C SER A 170 -0.77 -2.73 4.08
N TRP A 171 0.32 -2.41 3.39
CA TRP A 171 1.37 -1.49 3.82
C TRP A 171 1.27 -0.23 2.96
N LEU A 172 0.78 0.84 3.55
CA LEU A 172 0.60 2.14 2.91
C LEU A 172 1.93 2.87 2.79
N ILE A 173 2.06 3.73 1.79
CA ILE A 173 3.23 4.58 1.65
C ILE A 173 3.36 5.49 2.87
N CYS A 174 4.53 5.54 3.50
CA CYS A 174 4.78 6.42 4.65
C CYS A 174 5.93 7.40 4.43
N GLY A 175 6.76 7.18 3.41
CA GLY A 175 7.81 8.13 3.09
C GLY A 175 8.44 7.87 1.74
N SER A 176 8.92 8.93 1.10
CA SER A 176 9.75 8.88 -0.10
C SER A 176 10.93 9.84 0.04
N TYR A 177 12.10 9.42 -0.42
CA TYR A 177 13.35 10.15 -0.29
C TYR A 177 14.11 10.09 -1.61
N ASP A 178 14.65 11.21 -2.04
CA ASP A 178 15.58 11.24 -3.17
C ASP A 178 17.05 11.26 -2.69
N ASP A 179 17.98 11.19 -3.64
CA ASP A 179 19.43 11.26 -3.39
C ASP A 179 19.96 12.66 -3.06
N LYS A 180 19.09 13.67 -3.13
CA LYS A 180 19.40 15.08 -2.84
C LYS A 180 18.95 15.52 -1.45
N GLY A 181 18.44 14.58 -0.65
CA GLY A 181 17.96 14.84 0.70
C GLY A 181 16.56 15.44 0.77
N ASN A 182 15.80 15.41 -0.32
CA ASN A 182 14.38 15.75 -0.25
C ASN A 182 13.57 14.60 0.30
N ALA A 183 12.52 14.90 1.05
CA ALA A 183 11.64 13.91 1.65
C ALA A 183 10.16 14.27 1.46
N ILE A 184 9.34 13.27 1.26
CA ILE A 184 7.89 13.35 1.35
C ILE A 184 7.48 12.38 2.46
N ILE A 185 6.75 12.88 3.45
CA ILE A 185 6.23 12.07 4.55
C ILE A 185 4.72 12.01 4.41
N TYR A 186 4.16 10.82 4.60
CA TYR A 186 2.73 10.56 4.56
C TYR A 186 2.29 10.15 5.96
N GLU A 187 1.35 10.88 6.50
CA GLU A 187 0.73 10.63 7.79
C GLU A 187 -0.75 10.32 7.59
N TYR A 188 -1.22 9.26 8.22
CA TYR A 188 -2.61 8.82 8.13
C TYR A 188 -3.33 9.16 9.42
N ALA A 189 -4.49 9.81 9.27
CA ALA A 189 -5.43 9.99 10.37
C ALA A 189 -6.28 8.72 10.49
N ALA A 190 -6.56 8.33 11.73
CA ALA A 190 -7.53 7.29 12.01
C ALA A 190 -8.90 7.68 11.45
N GLU A 191 -9.64 6.73 10.92
CA GLU A 191 -11.04 6.95 10.65
C GLU A 191 -11.79 7.20 11.96
N SER A 192 -12.74 8.14 11.93
CA SER A 192 -13.63 8.41 13.06
C SER A 192 -15.07 8.51 12.57
N ASP A 193 -15.99 8.29 13.46
CA ASP A 193 -17.42 8.54 13.23
C ASP A 193 -17.86 9.92 13.76
N ASP A 194 -16.93 10.80 14.03
CA ASP A 194 -17.20 12.17 14.42
C ASP A 194 -18.06 12.88 13.35
N ASN A 195 -19.16 13.50 13.78
CA ASN A 195 -20.14 14.14 12.91
C ASN A 195 -20.91 13.20 11.96
N VAL A 196 -20.88 11.89 12.19
CA VAL A 196 -21.70 10.92 11.47
C VAL A 196 -23.05 10.75 12.20
N ASP A 197 -24.14 11.09 11.54
CA ASP A 197 -25.49 10.81 12.05
C ASP A 197 -25.93 9.39 11.62
N ARG A 198 -25.79 8.44 12.52
CA ARG A 198 -26.16 7.02 12.28
C ARG A 198 -27.68 6.78 12.18
N ILE A 199 -28.50 7.79 12.47
CA ILE A 199 -29.95 7.69 12.28
C ILE A 199 -30.30 7.74 10.81
N LEU A 200 -29.46 8.39 10.00
CA LEU A 200 -29.62 8.46 8.57
C LEU A 200 -29.47 7.06 7.93
N ALA A 201 -30.34 6.74 6.99
CA ALA A 201 -30.39 5.41 6.38
C ALA A 201 -29.08 5.01 5.68
N ASN A 202 -28.38 5.98 5.09
CA ASN A 202 -27.09 5.81 4.41
C ASN A 202 -25.91 5.61 5.39
N GLU A 203 -26.04 6.06 6.65
CA GLU A 203 -24.98 5.95 7.65
C GLU A 203 -25.24 4.85 8.68
N ARG A 204 -26.43 4.24 8.66
CA ARG A 204 -26.85 3.26 9.68
C ARG A 204 -25.90 2.08 9.83
N ASN A 205 -25.30 1.63 8.75
CA ASN A 205 -24.42 0.45 8.73
C ASN A 205 -22.92 0.82 8.79
N ARG A 206 -22.61 2.10 9.03
CA ARG A 206 -21.21 2.50 9.22
C ARG A 206 -20.70 1.91 10.53
N ALA A 207 -19.63 1.14 10.46
CA ALA A 207 -19.00 0.57 11.64
C ALA A 207 -18.45 1.67 12.55
N HIS A 208 -18.44 1.42 13.83
CA HIS A 208 -17.79 2.28 14.80
C HIS A 208 -16.29 2.01 14.76
N CYS A 209 -15.55 2.83 14.04
CA CYS A 209 -14.10 2.72 13.97
C CYS A 209 -13.46 3.38 15.18
N GLN A 210 -12.83 2.60 16.04
CA GLN A 210 -12.06 3.10 17.19
C GLN A 210 -10.57 3.28 16.85
N SER A 211 -10.14 2.71 15.72
CA SER A 211 -8.74 2.79 15.27
C SER A 211 -8.64 2.64 13.74
N LEU A 212 -7.55 3.05 13.14
CA LEU A 212 -7.24 2.86 11.70
C LEU A 212 -7.34 1.40 11.27
N SER A 213 -7.07 0.48 12.18
CA SER A 213 -7.09 -0.95 11.94
C SER A 213 -8.48 -1.54 11.75
N GLU A 214 -9.53 -0.80 12.13
CA GLU A 214 -10.93 -1.22 11.97
C GLU A 214 -11.58 -0.60 10.73
N ALA A 215 -10.86 0.20 9.96
CA ALA A 215 -11.39 0.98 8.86
C ALA A 215 -11.67 0.17 7.58
N TYR A 216 -11.35 -1.13 7.54
CA TYR A 216 -11.55 -1.96 6.34
C TYR A 216 -11.85 -3.42 6.67
#